data_237a447c7e955447e41a93f0e4209327
#
_entry.id   237a447c7e955447e41a93f0e4209327
#
_cell.length_a   1.000
_cell.length_b   1.000
_cell.length_c   1.000
_cell.angle_alpha   90.00
_cell.angle_beta   90.00
_cell.angle_gamma   90.00
#
_symmetry.space_group_name_H-M   'P 1'
#
loop_
_entity.id
_entity.type
_entity.pdbx_description
1 polymer ?
#
loop_
_entity_poly.entity_id
_entity_poly.type
_entity_poly.pdbx_seq_one_letter_code
_entity_poly.pdbx_strand_id
1 'polypeptide(L)'
;RADLKFDMVQELERQRQILLSFRNNPDISEEALNGALYEIEQASAALLAMQGKSGQYLRENEWLMAIKNRAGIPGGVCEFDLPAYHHWLNRDTAFRHRDLSTWIKPMLAIRQGIAIVLRLLRASGRPEGQLAAHGSYQLMLAGRTAQLIRLRLARTDPYIPEISASKYALNIRFLAPELEQRPKQVEADVPFELTF
;
A
#
# COMPACT_ATOMS: atom_id res chain seq x y z
N ARG A 1 -3.36 1.22 20.12
CA ARG A 1 -3.25 1.12 18.65
C ARG A 1 -2.34 2.25 18.19
N ALA A 2 -1.28 1.91 17.47
CA ALA A 2 -0.38 2.86 16.84
C ALA A 2 -1.19 3.83 15.95
N ASP A 3 -0.81 5.11 15.94
CA ASP A 3 -1.45 6.09 15.05
C ASP A 3 -0.70 6.07 13.72
N LEU A 4 -1.39 5.69 12.66
CA LEU A 4 -0.85 5.64 11.30
C LEU A 4 -0.08 6.93 10.90
N LYS A 5 -0.49 8.08 11.44
CA LYS A 5 0.19 9.35 11.23
C LYS A 5 1.65 9.31 11.70
N PHE A 6 1.88 8.86 12.93
CA PHE A 6 3.22 8.78 13.50
C PHE A 6 4.07 7.70 12.85
N ASP A 7 3.48 6.53 12.58
CA ASP A 7 4.17 5.45 11.86
C ASP A 7 4.63 5.95 10.48
N MET A 8 3.80 6.72 9.78
CA MET A 8 4.13 7.28 8.47
C MET A 8 5.23 8.35 8.55
N VAL A 9 5.19 9.24 9.56
CA VAL A 9 6.26 10.23 9.78
C VAL A 9 7.59 9.55 10.06
N GLN A 10 7.61 8.50 10.88
CA GLN A 10 8.82 7.72 11.16
C GLN A 10 9.37 7.05 9.89
N GLU A 11 8.50 6.50 9.07
CA GLU A 11 8.94 5.86 7.82
C GLU A 11 9.46 6.89 6.82
N LEU A 12 8.82 8.05 6.68
CA LEU A 12 9.31 9.15 5.84
C LEU A 12 10.70 9.63 6.31
N GLU A 13 10.91 9.77 7.62
CA GLU A 13 12.22 10.13 8.18
C GLU A 13 13.26 9.05 7.89
N ARG A 14 12.90 7.77 8.00
CA ARG A 14 13.80 6.67 7.64
C ARG A 14 14.19 6.74 6.16
N GLN A 15 13.24 6.99 5.26
CA GLN A 15 13.52 7.16 3.83
C GLN A 15 14.40 8.38 3.58
N ARG A 16 14.16 9.48 4.31
CA ARG A 16 14.99 10.68 4.23
C ARG A 16 16.45 10.39 4.58
N GLN A 17 16.71 9.63 5.65
CA GLN A 17 18.08 9.26 6.04
C GLN A 17 18.75 8.37 4.98
N ILE A 18 18.02 7.44 4.39
CA ILE A 18 18.55 6.62 3.29
C ILE A 18 18.93 7.51 2.10
N LEU A 19 18.07 8.44 1.69
CA LEU A 19 18.37 9.35 0.59
C LEU A 19 19.57 10.25 0.89
N LEU A 20 19.69 10.75 2.12
CA LEU A 20 20.84 11.54 2.54
C LEU A 20 22.17 10.78 2.46
N SER A 21 22.15 9.46 2.67
CA SER A 21 23.36 8.64 2.52
C SER A 21 23.87 8.55 1.08
N PHE A 22 23.03 8.92 0.10
CA PHE A 22 23.41 8.98 -1.30
C PHE A 22 23.97 10.35 -1.74
N ARG A 23 24.08 11.32 -0.84
CA ARG A 23 24.74 12.58 -1.14
C ARG A 23 26.18 12.35 -1.54
N ASN A 24 26.63 13.06 -2.56
CA ASN A 24 27.95 12.93 -3.16
C ASN A 24 28.19 11.61 -3.91
N ASN A 25 27.15 10.84 -4.20
CA ASN A 25 27.29 9.69 -5.10
C ASN A 25 27.22 10.19 -6.56
N PRO A 26 28.28 10.01 -7.37
CA PRO A 26 28.33 10.51 -8.75
C PRO A 26 27.27 9.87 -9.68
N ASP A 27 26.73 8.71 -9.31
CA ASP A 27 25.71 7.99 -10.09
C ASP A 27 24.29 8.52 -9.84
N ILE A 28 24.11 9.47 -8.93
CA ILE A 28 22.79 9.98 -8.55
C ILE A 28 22.71 11.48 -8.85
N SER A 29 21.65 11.87 -9.57
CA SER A 29 21.37 13.27 -9.84
C SER A 29 21.06 14.01 -8.54
N GLU A 30 21.82 15.06 -8.23
CA GLU A 30 21.56 15.92 -7.08
C GLU A 30 20.20 16.61 -7.15
N GLU A 31 19.75 16.99 -8.35
CA GLU A 31 18.44 17.59 -8.54
C GLU A 31 17.32 16.60 -8.17
N ALA A 32 17.40 15.36 -8.65
CA ALA A 32 16.43 14.30 -8.31
C ALA A 32 16.44 13.97 -6.82
N LEU A 33 17.62 13.93 -6.19
CA LEU A 33 17.78 13.70 -4.76
C LEU A 33 17.14 14.82 -3.94
N ASN A 34 17.46 16.09 -4.25
CA ASN A 34 16.90 17.24 -3.57
C ASN A 34 15.38 17.34 -3.77
N GLY A 35 14.88 17.01 -4.96
CA GLY A 35 13.44 16.93 -5.23
C GLY A 35 12.74 15.90 -4.33
N ALA A 36 13.31 14.69 -4.20
CA ALA A 36 12.75 13.65 -3.33
C ALA A 36 12.80 14.02 -1.84
N LEU A 37 13.89 14.64 -1.39
CA LEU A 37 14.02 15.13 -0.02
C LEU A 37 12.98 16.23 0.29
N TYR A 38 12.75 17.16 -0.63
CA TYR A 38 11.74 18.20 -0.50
C TYR A 38 10.33 17.60 -0.42
N GLU A 39 10.00 16.65 -1.26
CA GLU A 39 8.68 15.97 -1.21
C GLU A 39 8.44 15.28 0.14
N ILE A 40 9.46 14.61 0.70
CA ILE A 40 9.38 13.97 2.02
C ILE A 40 9.13 15.01 3.10
N GLU A 41 9.84 16.13 3.06
CA GLU A 41 9.71 17.23 4.04
C GLU A 41 8.29 17.82 4.01
N GLN A 42 7.77 18.10 2.82
CA GLN A 42 6.40 18.61 2.65
C GLN A 42 5.34 17.62 3.15
N ALA A 43 5.51 16.33 2.83
CA ALA A 43 4.57 15.29 3.29
C ALA A 43 4.63 15.13 4.82
N SER A 44 5.81 15.15 5.41
CA SER A 44 5.99 15.06 6.86
C SER A 44 5.36 16.26 7.58
N ALA A 45 5.58 17.48 7.06
CA ALA A 45 4.99 18.71 7.61
C ALA A 45 3.44 18.65 7.53
N ALA A 46 2.88 18.19 6.40
CA ALA A 46 1.44 18.04 6.23
C ALA A 46 0.84 17.02 7.20
N LEU A 47 1.53 15.88 7.43
CA LEU A 47 1.11 14.88 8.40
C LEU A 47 1.15 15.42 9.84
N LEU A 48 2.21 16.13 10.21
CA LEU A 48 2.35 16.71 11.55
C LEU A 48 1.31 17.81 11.81
N ALA A 49 0.91 18.57 10.79
CA ALA A 49 -0.13 19.58 10.88
C ALA A 49 -1.55 18.99 11.05
N MET A 50 -1.75 17.69 10.77
CA MET A 50 -3.05 17.04 10.98
C MET A 50 -3.42 17.04 12.48
N GLN A 51 -4.62 17.54 12.79
CA GLN A 51 -5.17 17.47 14.13
C GLN A 51 -5.77 16.11 14.46
N GLY A 52 -5.63 15.67 15.69
CA GLY A 52 -6.17 14.39 16.17
C GLY A 52 -5.55 13.15 15.53
N LYS A 53 -6.18 12.01 15.76
CA LYS A 53 -5.78 10.72 15.18
C LYS A 53 -6.31 10.57 13.77
N SER A 54 -5.59 9.82 12.95
CA SER A 54 -5.98 9.51 11.58
C SER A 54 -7.42 8.98 11.49
N GLY A 55 -8.27 9.67 10.73
CA GLY A 55 -9.68 9.30 10.54
C GLY A 55 -10.59 9.46 11.76
N GLN A 56 -10.15 10.15 12.81
CA GLN A 56 -10.96 10.40 14.00
C GLN A 56 -12.21 11.21 13.65
N TYR A 57 -12.08 12.27 12.89
CA TYR A 57 -13.18 13.12 12.43
C TYR A 57 -14.25 12.37 11.63
N LEU A 58 -13.88 11.29 10.91
CA LEU A 58 -14.86 10.43 10.23
C LEU A 58 -15.66 9.58 11.22
N ARG A 59 -15.04 9.16 12.31
CA ARG A 59 -15.71 8.41 13.37
C ARG A 59 -16.61 9.30 14.25
N GLU A 60 -16.31 10.57 14.31
CA GLU A 60 -17.11 11.59 15.02
C GLU A 60 -18.28 12.10 14.18
N ASN A 61 -18.29 11.80 12.88
CA ASN A 61 -19.43 12.12 12.01
C ASN A 61 -20.51 11.06 12.16
N GLU A 62 -21.58 11.39 12.89
CA GLU A 62 -22.69 10.48 13.19
C GLU A 62 -23.38 9.96 11.93
N TRP A 63 -23.52 10.80 10.89
CA TRP A 63 -24.14 10.41 9.63
C TRP A 63 -23.31 9.34 8.90
N LEU A 64 -22.00 9.51 8.79
CA LEU A 64 -21.11 8.50 8.22
C LEU A 64 -21.08 7.23 9.06
N MET A 65 -21.13 7.36 10.38
CA MET A 65 -21.16 6.21 11.29
C MET A 65 -22.46 5.43 11.21
N ALA A 66 -23.60 6.10 11.00
CA ALA A 66 -24.88 5.42 10.77
C ALA A 66 -24.82 4.55 9.51
N ILE A 67 -24.28 5.07 8.40
CA ILE A 67 -24.09 4.29 7.16
C ILE A 67 -23.15 3.12 7.40
N LYS A 68 -21.98 3.37 8.00
CA LYS A 68 -20.96 2.36 8.26
C LYS A 68 -21.51 1.20 9.10
N ASN A 69 -22.27 1.50 10.14
CA ASN A 69 -22.79 0.48 11.05
C ASN A 69 -23.85 -0.43 10.38
N ARG A 70 -24.49 0.06 9.34
CA ARG A 70 -25.52 -0.68 8.60
C ARG A 70 -25.02 -1.31 7.30
N ALA A 71 -23.92 -0.84 6.74
CA ALA A 71 -23.38 -1.33 5.46
C ALA A 71 -23.02 -2.83 5.47
N GLY A 72 -22.72 -3.40 6.63
CA GLY A 72 -22.44 -4.83 6.80
C GLY A 72 -23.67 -5.71 7.06
N ILE A 73 -24.85 -5.13 7.15
CA ILE A 73 -26.11 -5.85 7.44
C ILE A 73 -26.85 -6.07 6.11
N PRO A 74 -27.26 -7.30 5.76
CA PRO A 74 -28.07 -7.53 4.58
C PRO A 74 -29.35 -6.65 4.59
N GLY A 75 -29.54 -5.84 3.54
CA GLY A 75 -30.65 -4.87 3.48
C GLY A 75 -30.54 -3.65 4.39
N GLY A 76 -29.50 -3.55 5.23
CA GLY A 76 -29.37 -2.51 6.26
C GLY A 76 -29.14 -1.09 5.74
N VAL A 77 -28.89 -0.92 4.44
CA VAL A 77 -28.77 0.40 3.78
C VAL A 77 -30.03 0.78 2.99
N CYS A 78 -31.17 0.15 3.26
CA CYS A 78 -32.42 0.47 2.59
C CYS A 78 -32.94 1.86 3.01
N GLU A 79 -33.91 2.37 2.25
CA GLU A 79 -34.48 3.72 2.43
C GLU A 79 -35.13 3.91 3.81
N PHE A 80 -35.76 2.85 4.34
CA PHE A 80 -36.40 2.89 5.67
C PHE A 80 -35.37 3.03 6.79
N ASP A 81 -34.23 2.34 6.67
CA ASP A 81 -33.20 2.34 7.70
C ASP A 81 -32.29 3.58 7.65
N LEU A 82 -32.05 4.09 6.45
CA LEU A 82 -31.18 5.24 6.21
C LEU A 82 -31.83 6.29 5.30
N PRO A 83 -32.95 6.91 5.67
CA PRO A 83 -33.64 7.86 4.81
C PRO A 83 -32.79 9.09 4.46
N ALA A 84 -31.94 9.56 5.40
CA ALA A 84 -31.05 10.68 5.15
C ALA A 84 -29.93 10.33 4.11
N TYR A 85 -29.46 9.08 4.10
CA TYR A 85 -28.53 8.60 3.09
C TYR A 85 -29.18 8.55 1.70
N HIS A 86 -30.40 8.02 1.61
CA HIS A 86 -31.14 7.97 0.36
C HIS A 86 -31.50 9.38 -0.16
N HIS A 87 -31.86 10.28 0.73
CA HIS A 87 -32.03 11.69 0.35
C HIS A 87 -30.73 12.27 -0.23
N TRP A 88 -29.61 12.03 0.41
CA TRP A 88 -28.30 12.48 -0.09
C TRP A 88 -27.93 11.86 -1.43
N LEU A 89 -28.23 10.57 -1.67
CA LEU A 89 -27.99 9.92 -2.97
C LEU A 89 -28.78 10.58 -4.11
N ASN A 90 -29.94 11.15 -3.84
CA ASN A 90 -30.79 11.85 -4.80
C ASN A 90 -30.43 13.35 -4.95
N ARG A 91 -29.45 13.85 -4.21
CA ARG A 91 -28.95 15.22 -4.36
C ARG A 91 -28.14 15.37 -5.67
N ASP A 92 -28.02 16.60 -6.12
CA ASP A 92 -27.18 16.96 -7.25
C ASP A 92 -25.76 16.42 -7.12
N THR A 93 -25.18 16.01 -8.24
CA THR A 93 -23.83 15.41 -8.31
C THR A 93 -22.74 16.33 -7.76
N ALA A 94 -22.82 17.63 -8.06
CA ALA A 94 -21.85 18.61 -7.59
C ALA A 94 -21.91 18.76 -6.05
N PHE A 95 -23.11 18.69 -5.47
CA PHE A 95 -23.29 18.70 -4.02
C PHE A 95 -22.64 17.47 -3.37
N ARG A 96 -22.96 16.28 -3.87
CA ARG A 96 -22.37 15.01 -3.35
C ARG A 96 -20.86 14.98 -3.49
N HIS A 97 -20.33 15.49 -4.61
CA HIS A 97 -18.88 15.58 -4.83
C HIS A 97 -18.20 16.50 -3.83
N ARG A 98 -18.81 17.63 -3.47
CA ARG A 98 -18.27 18.53 -2.43
C ARG A 98 -18.19 17.84 -1.07
N ASP A 99 -19.26 17.14 -0.68
CA ASP A 99 -19.29 16.43 0.60
C ASP A 99 -18.21 15.35 0.66
N LEU A 100 -18.12 14.50 -0.38
CA LEU A 100 -17.09 13.47 -0.48
C LEU A 100 -15.68 14.08 -0.42
N SER A 101 -15.46 15.18 -1.16
CA SER A 101 -14.17 15.88 -1.17
C SER A 101 -13.83 16.43 0.22
N THR A 102 -14.81 16.98 0.93
CA THR A 102 -14.65 17.49 2.29
C THR A 102 -14.26 16.38 3.26
N TRP A 103 -14.93 15.23 3.17
CA TRP A 103 -14.62 14.09 4.04
C TRP A 103 -13.28 13.43 3.74
N ILE A 104 -12.85 13.42 2.47
CA ILE A 104 -11.58 12.80 2.06
C ILE A 104 -10.40 13.74 2.27
N LYS A 105 -10.60 15.06 2.17
CA LYS A 105 -9.53 16.06 2.21
C LYS A 105 -8.51 15.88 3.33
N PRO A 106 -8.89 15.61 4.59
CA PRO A 106 -7.92 15.39 5.66
C PRO A 106 -7.08 14.11 5.49
N MET A 107 -7.54 13.13 4.69
CA MET A 107 -6.80 11.90 4.41
C MET A 107 -5.75 12.06 3.30
N LEU A 108 -5.75 13.18 2.57
CA LEU A 108 -4.84 13.39 1.44
C LEU A 108 -3.37 13.43 1.87
N ALA A 109 -3.07 13.96 3.06
CA ALA A 109 -1.72 13.97 3.61
C ALA A 109 -1.19 12.54 3.83
N ILE A 110 -2.02 11.65 4.38
CA ILE A 110 -1.67 10.23 4.58
C ILE A 110 -1.47 9.55 3.23
N ARG A 111 -2.39 9.76 2.28
CA ARG A 111 -2.27 9.23 0.92
C ARG A 111 -0.95 9.67 0.26
N GLN A 112 -0.57 10.94 0.40
CA GLN A 112 0.68 11.47 -0.16
C GLN A 112 1.90 10.80 0.50
N GLY A 113 1.94 10.70 1.82
CA GLY A 113 3.01 10.01 2.54
C GLY A 113 3.16 8.55 2.08
N ILE A 114 2.05 7.79 2.01
CA ILE A 114 2.07 6.42 1.50
C ILE A 114 2.57 6.37 0.05
N ALA A 115 2.14 7.28 -0.82
CA ALA A 115 2.56 7.30 -2.22
C ALA A 115 4.06 7.52 -2.37
N ILE A 116 4.64 8.43 -1.59
CA ILE A 116 6.08 8.70 -1.57
C ILE A 116 6.84 7.47 -1.09
N VAL A 117 6.47 6.91 0.07
CA VAL A 117 7.14 5.72 0.64
C VAL A 117 7.08 4.55 -0.34
N LEU A 118 5.90 4.23 -0.90
CA LEU A 118 5.77 3.14 -1.87
C LEU A 118 6.57 3.38 -3.15
N ARG A 119 6.65 4.62 -3.63
CA ARG A 119 7.48 4.96 -4.79
C ARG A 119 8.95 4.70 -4.51
N LEU A 120 9.46 5.14 -3.36
CA LEU A 120 10.85 4.94 -2.96
C LEU A 120 11.18 3.46 -2.76
N LEU A 121 10.33 2.72 -2.05
CA LEU A 121 10.49 1.28 -1.86
C LEU A 121 10.45 0.50 -3.19
N ARG A 122 9.59 0.92 -4.14
CA ARG A 122 9.52 0.28 -5.46
C ARG A 122 10.73 0.61 -6.34
N ALA A 123 11.34 1.77 -6.15
CA ALA A 123 12.55 2.18 -6.86
C ALA A 123 13.82 1.59 -6.23
N SER A 124 13.76 1.16 -4.97
CA SER A 124 14.89 0.56 -4.26
C SER A 124 15.09 -0.91 -4.66
N GLY A 125 16.27 -1.43 -4.30
CA GLY A 125 16.65 -2.81 -4.54
C GLY A 125 17.10 -3.08 -5.98
N ARG A 126 17.83 -4.16 -6.16
CA ARG A 126 18.25 -4.65 -7.48
C ARG A 126 17.51 -5.95 -7.77
N PRO A 127 16.95 -6.11 -8.97
CA PRO A 127 16.34 -7.36 -9.36
C PRO A 127 17.42 -8.45 -9.50
N GLU A 128 17.20 -9.58 -8.87
CA GLU A 128 18.05 -10.77 -8.96
C GLU A 128 17.26 -11.90 -9.62
N GLY A 129 17.83 -12.52 -10.65
CA GLY A 129 17.27 -13.72 -11.28
C GLY A 129 17.30 -14.90 -10.30
N GLN A 130 16.17 -15.57 -10.14
CA GLN A 130 15.99 -16.74 -9.28
C GLN A 130 15.31 -17.86 -10.05
N LEU A 131 15.44 -19.09 -9.54
CA LEU A 131 14.80 -20.27 -10.10
C LEU A 131 14.01 -20.98 -8.98
N ALA A 132 12.72 -21.15 -9.19
CA ALA A 132 11.88 -21.97 -8.30
C ALA A 132 11.88 -23.42 -8.81
N ALA A 133 12.66 -24.28 -8.19
CA ALA A 133 12.73 -25.68 -8.54
C ALA A 133 11.37 -26.36 -8.23
N HIS A 134 10.83 -27.08 -9.22
CA HIS A 134 9.51 -27.72 -9.11
C HIS A 134 8.42 -26.75 -8.59
N GLY A 135 8.45 -25.52 -9.08
CA GLY A 135 7.50 -24.48 -8.69
C GLY A 135 7.62 -23.99 -7.24
N SER A 136 8.72 -24.27 -6.54
CA SER A 136 8.94 -23.85 -5.15
C SER A 136 10.26 -23.12 -4.97
N TYR A 137 10.22 -22.02 -4.23
CA TYR A 137 11.40 -21.25 -3.86
C TYR A 137 11.34 -20.86 -2.40
N GLN A 138 12.44 -21.07 -1.67
CA GLN A 138 12.57 -20.68 -0.28
C GLN A 138 13.86 -19.89 -0.07
N LEU A 139 13.74 -18.75 0.62
CA LEU A 139 14.87 -17.93 1.00
C LEU A 139 14.84 -17.66 2.50
N MET A 140 15.91 -18.01 3.19
CA MET A 140 16.14 -17.63 4.59
C MET A 140 16.63 -16.18 4.65
N LEU A 141 15.89 -15.31 5.34
CA LEU A 141 16.20 -13.87 5.39
C LEU A 141 17.40 -13.54 6.30
N ALA A 142 17.77 -14.45 7.23
CA ALA A 142 18.98 -14.34 8.07
C ALA A 142 19.19 -12.93 8.68
N GLY A 143 18.11 -12.32 9.18
CA GLY A 143 18.13 -10.98 9.77
C GLY A 143 18.00 -9.82 8.76
N ARG A 144 17.92 -10.07 7.47
CA ARG A 144 17.58 -9.04 6.48
C ARG A 144 16.15 -8.55 6.71
N THR A 145 15.97 -7.25 6.72
CA THR A 145 14.65 -6.64 6.82
C THR A 145 14.22 -6.18 5.43
N ALA A 146 13.17 -6.79 4.89
CA ALA A 146 12.53 -6.34 3.65
C ALA A 146 11.18 -5.71 3.98
N GLN A 147 10.95 -4.48 3.53
CA GLN A 147 9.66 -3.80 3.69
C GLN A 147 8.73 -4.04 2.49
N LEU A 148 9.30 -4.28 1.34
CA LEU A 148 8.59 -4.59 0.11
C LEU A 148 9.35 -5.70 -0.64
N ILE A 149 8.60 -6.66 -1.12
CA ILE A 149 9.10 -7.72 -1.99
C ILE A 149 8.42 -7.54 -3.35
N ARG A 150 9.21 -7.50 -4.39
CA ARG A 150 8.71 -7.47 -5.77
C ARG A 150 9.15 -8.73 -6.50
N LEU A 151 8.18 -9.45 -7.01
CA LEU A 151 8.39 -10.61 -7.86
C LEU A 151 7.94 -10.25 -9.28
N ARG A 152 8.79 -10.58 -10.25
CA ARG A 152 8.50 -10.37 -11.66
C ARG A 152 8.62 -11.70 -12.41
N LEU A 153 7.58 -12.04 -13.15
CA LEU A 153 7.51 -13.16 -14.07
C LEU A 153 7.48 -12.64 -15.50
N ALA A 154 7.90 -13.46 -16.43
CA ALA A 154 7.66 -13.21 -17.84
C ALA A 154 6.14 -13.12 -18.10
N ARG A 155 5.71 -12.21 -18.95
CA ARG A 155 4.28 -12.01 -19.24
C ARG A 155 3.61 -13.22 -19.92
N THR A 156 4.43 -14.07 -20.49
CA THR A 156 4.02 -15.32 -21.16
C THR A 156 3.81 -16.48 -20.19
N ASP A 157 4.32 -16.36 -18.96
CA ASP A 157 4.22 -17.44 -17.98
C ASP A 157 2.82 -17.45 -17.35
N PRO A 158 2.10 -18.56 -17.46
CA PRO A 158 0.73 -18.66 -16.97
C PRO A 158 0.64 -18.88 -15.45
N TYR A 159 1.73 -18.73 -14.71
CA TYR A 159 1.79 -19.13 -13.31
C TYR A 159 1.32 -18.04 -12.35
N ILE A 160 0.69 -18.48 -11.26
CA ILE A 160 0.23 -17.60 -10.16
C ILE A 160 1.20 -17.75 -8.99
N PRO A 161 1.95 -16.70 -8.60
CA PRO A 161 2.81 -16.77 -7.44
C PRO A 161 1.98 -16.65 -6.14
N GLU A 162 2.11 -17.63 -5.26
CA GLU A 162 1.62 -17.60 -3.89
C GLU A 162 2.81 -17.31 -2.97
N ILE A 163 2.78 -16.17 -2.28
CA ILE A 163 3.90 -15.67 -1.50
C ILE A 163 3.54 -15.69 -0.01
N SER A 164 4.37 -16.33 0.78
CA SER A 164 4.30 -16.29 2.24
C SER A 164 5.63 -15.77 2.79
N ALA A 165 5.57 -14.68 3.53
CA ALA A 165 6.75 -14.05 4.12
C ALA A 165 6.62 -13.95 5.64
N SER A 166 7.70 -14.22 6.32
CA SER A 166 7.87 -14.01 7.76
C SER A 166 9.16 -13.23 8.01
N LYS A 167 9.44 -12.88 9.25
CA LYS A 167 10.74 -12.26 9.61
C LYS A 167 11.95 -13.19 9.41
N TYR A 168 11.72 -14.47 9.20
CA TYR A 168 12.79 -15.47 9.08
C TYR A 168 12.98 -15.96 7.65
N ALA A 169 11.88 -16.14 6.92
CA ALA A 169 11.91 -16.79 5.61
C ALA A 169 10.86 -16.22 4.66
N LEU A 170 11.18 -16.26 3.39
CA LEU A 170 10.30 -16.03 2.26
C LEU A 170 10.07 -17.37 1.58
N ASN A 171 8.82 -17.75 1.39
CA ASN A 171 8.42 -18.93 0.64
C ASN A 171 7.55 -18.49 -0.54
N ILE A 172 7.87 -18.95 -1.72
CA ILE A 172 7.14 -18.67 -2.96
C ILE A 172 6.77 -20.01 -3.59
N ARG A 173 5.50 -20.17 -3.92
CA ARG A 173 5.01 -21.31 -4.70
C ARG A 173 4.35 -20.79 -5.97
N PHE A 174 4.62 -21.42 -7.08
CA PHE A 174 3.98 -21.12 -8.35
C PHE A 174 2.89 -22.15 -8.63
N LEU A 175 1.71 -21.64 -8.89
CA LEU A 175 0.52 -22.44 -9.11
C LEU A 175 0.08 -22.33 -10.56
N ALA A 176 -0.38 -23.43 -11.13
CA ALA A 176 -1.05 -23.43 -12.43
C ALA A 176 -2.47 -22.84 -12.26
N PRO A 177 -2.91 -21.92 -13.15
CA PRO A 177 -4.27 -21.40 -13.11
C PRO A 177 -5.26 -22.50 -13.52
N GLU A 178 -6.09 -22.96 -12.59
CA GLU A 178 -7.22 -23.84 -12.87
C GLU A 178 -8.50 -23.10 -12.48
N LEU A 179 -9.46 -23.00 -13.40
CA LEU A 179 -10.71 -22.25 -13.17
C LEU A 179 -11.77 -23.09 -12.46
N GLU A 180 -11.74 -24.41 -12.63
CA GLU A 180 -12.76 -25.32 -12.09
C GLU A 180 -12.29 -26.14 -10.89
N GLN A 181 -10.99 -26.13 -10.61
CA GLN A 181 -10.37 -26.88 -9.52
C GLN A 181 -9.47 -25.96 -8.68
N ARG A 182 -9.11 -26.45 -7.51
CA ARG A 182 -8.13 -25.75 -6.68
C ARG A 182 -6.77 -25.71 -7.41
N PRO A 183 -6.15 -24.54 -7.54
CA PRO A 183 -4.85 -24.41 -8.20
C PRO A 183 -3.82 -25.36 -7.60
N LYS A 184 -3.08 -26.06 -8.46
CA LYS A 184 -2.02 -27.00 -8.05
C LYS A 184 -0.65 -26.37 -8.26
N GLN A 185 0.31 -26.77 -7.43
CA GLN A 185 1.69 -26.36 -7.60
C GLN A 185 2.23 -26.90 -8.93
N VAL A 186 3.01 -26.07 -9.61
CA VAL A 186 3.68 -26.42 -10.86
C VAL A 186 4.85 -27.35 -10.56
N GLU A 187 5.01 -28.41 -11.37
CA GLU A 187 6.14 -29.34 -11.27
C GLU A 187 7.37 -28.87 -12.05
N ALA A 188 7.20 -27.91 -12.96
CA ALA A 188 8.29 -27.34 -13.76
C ALA A 188 9.11 -26.35 -12.95
N ASP A 189 10.35 -26.15 -13.36
CA ASP A 189 11.19 -25.08 -12.87
C ASP A 189 10.72 -23.73 -13.42
N VAL A 190 10.54 -22.74 -12.54
CA VAL A 190 10.02 -21.43 -12.92
C VAL A 190 11.07 -20.36 -12.68
N PRO A 191 11.64 -19.76 -13.75
CA PRO A 191 12.53 -18.61 -13.62
C PRO A 191 11.72 -17.35 -13.28
N PHE A 192 12.24 -16.52 -12.38
CA PHE A 192 11.63 -15.27 -11.99
C PHE A 192 12.67 -14.26 -11.48
N GLU A 193 12.32 -12.99 -11.43
CA GLU A 193 13.13 -11.96 -10.78
C GLU A 193 12.57 -11.63 -9.40
N LEU A 194 13.46 -11.51 -8.43
CA LEU A 194 13.13 -11.12 -7.06
C LEU A 194 13.88 -9.84 -6.70
N THR A 195 13.19 -8.90 -6.07
CA THR A 195 13.76 -7.65 -5.55
C THR A 195 13.31 -7.46 -4.11
N PHE A 196 14.21 -7.02 -3.24
CA PHE A 196 13.96 -6.63 -1.86
C PHE A 196 14.16 -5.14 -1.65
#